data_f13ce97b4b64c2ac20c47a494e599e75
#
_entry.id   f13ce97b4b64c2ac20c47a494e599e75
#
_cell.length_a   1.000
_cell.length_b   1.000
_cell.length_c   1.000
_cell.angle_alpha   90.00
_cell.angle_beta   90.00
_cell.angle_gamma   90.00
#
_symmetry.space_group_name_H-M   'P 1'
#
loop_
_entity.id
_entity.type
_entity.pdbx_description
1 polymer ?
#
loop_
_entity_poly.entity_id
_entity_poly.type
_entity_poly.pdbx_seq_one_letter_code
_entity_poly.pdbx_strand_id
1 'polypeptide(L)'
;MLLLSHLDVVPAPPDLWTHDPFGGDIADGYVWGRGAVDMKGMVALEIAVMRMLAAEARAAGRDPATDPIPGLTRDVLFASTADEEAGGVEGAGWVAEHRPEWITAEGAVNEAGGVSIELAGKRFYPIQVAEKGFIRYRIRVRGTWGHGSMPREDNAAVRAAEVMTRLAPFEPARLTPVMQRLFDIAANELPPEAATLARAVAGDDEDRRRAALEKLCDVPLQRAVRALLRDTMSPNMIHSGIKFNVIPGTGEVEIDVRNLPGTPEPEMRERIRRRLGEELWANVELEPLHVGPPVEASTDTALYRLLVDTLKAHDPDGIPVPTMAPFATDAKHTQKVGTPTYGFSPLRLHPDDRFLELFHGVDERVSLDGLRFGLPVLYDVVRMFCGVPA
;
A
#
# COMPACT_ATOMS: atom_id res chain seq x y z
N MET A 1 18.49 -0.82 12.64
CA MET A 1 17.07 -0.70 12.27
C MET A 1 16.87 0.54 11.44
N LEU A 2 16.07 0.48 10.37
CA LEU A 2 15.72 1.65 9.58
C LEU A 2 14.26 2.08 9.89
N LEU A 3 14.06 3.35 10.18
CA LEU A 3 12.78 4.05 10.20
C LEU A 3 12.69 4.77 8.85
N LEU A 4 11.77 4.33 7.99
CA LEU A 4 11.64 4.83 6.62
C LEU A 4 10.29 5.52 6.44
N SER A 5 10.33 6.72 5.93
CA SER A 5 9.13 7.51 5.67
C SER A 5 9.31 8.43 4.47
N HIS A 6 8.23 9.04 3.97
CA HIS A 6 8.27 10.05 2.94
C HIS A 6 7.65 11.38 3.39
N LEU A 7 8.04 12.47 2.72
CA LEU A 7 7.60 13.83 3.04
C LEU A 7 6.68 14.43 1.99
N ASP A 8 6.71 13.95 0.77
CA ASP A 8 5.83 14.39 -0.29
C ASP A 8 4.39 13.94 -0.03
N VAL A 9 3.44 14.57 -0.70
CA VAL A 9 2.01 14.32 -0.56
C VAL A 9 1.31 14.56 -1.88
N VAL A 10 0.19 13.88 -2.11
CA VAL A 10 -0.67 14.15 -3.27
C VAL A 10 -1.33 15.53 -3.19
N PRO A 11 -1.73 16.13 -4.33
CA PRO A 11 -2.44 17.41 -4.34
C PRO A 11 -3.69 17.42 -3.47
N ALA A 12 -3.99 18.57 -2.87
CA ALA A 12 -5.19 18.80 -2.09
C ALA A 12 -5.86 20.10 -2.56
N PRO A 13 -7.03 20.04 -3.23
CA PRO A 13 -7.78 21.23 -3.62
C PRO A 13 -8.44 21.86 -2.38
N PRO A 14 -8.00 23.06 -1.92
CA PRO A 14 -8.41 23.61 -0.63
C PRO A 14 -9.93 23.85 -0.50
N ASP A 15 -10.59 24.18 -1.59
CA ASP A 15 -12.01 24.51 -1.63
C ASP A 15 -12.94 23.35 -1.19
N LEU A 16 -12.41 22.13 -1.13
CA LEU A 16 -13.15 20.94 -0.72
C LEU A 16 -12.96 20.58 0.77
N TRP A 17 -12.03 21.25 1.46
CA TRP A 17 -11.62 20.88 2.81
C TRP A 17 -12.33 21.71 3.89
N THR A 18 -12.64 21.07 5.03
CA THR A 18 -13.19 21.73 6.21
C THR A 18 -12.14 22.60 6.93
N HIS A 19 -10.88 22.13 6.92
CA HIS A 19 -9.70 22.83 7.42
C HIS A 19 -8.70 23.07 6.29
N ASP A 20 -7.81 24.06 6.43
CA ASP A 20 -6.73 24.24 5.47
C ASP A 20 -5.88 22.95 5.35
N PRO A 21 -5.79 22.31 4.17
CA PRO A 21 -5.07 21.05 4.00
C PRO A 21 -3.57 21.15 4.33
N PHE A 22 -3.01 22.35 4.42
CA PHE A 22 -1.60 22.59 4.77
C PHE A 22 -1.43 23.41 6.05
N GLY A 23 -2.53 23.68 6.78
CA GLY A 23 -2.54 24.45 8.03
C GLY A 23 -2.03 23.66 9.23
N GLY A 24 -2.26 22.36 9.28
CA GLY A 24 -1.92 21.52 10.44
C GLY A 24 -2.79 21.82 11.67
N ASP A 25 -4.04 22.20 11.46
CA ASP A 25 -4.99 22.55 12.50
C ASP A 25 -5.18 21.41 13.49
N ILE A 26 -5.18 21.73 14.78
CA ILE A 26 -5.54 20.78 15.84
C ILE A 26 -6.96 21.12 16.30
N ALA A 27 -7.92 20.29 15.89
CA ALA A 27 -9.32 20.45 16.23
C ALA A 27 -9.98 19.09 16.48
N ASP A 28 -10.97 19.04 17.36
CA ASP A 28 -11.81 17.86 17.65
C ASP A 28 -11.02 16.59 18.00
N GLY A 29 -9.82 16.74 18.57
CA GLY A 29 -8.95 15.61 18.92
C GLY A 29 -8.08 15.09 17.77
N TYR A 30 -8.02 15.78 16.64
CA TYR A 30 -7.26 15.42 15.46
C TYR A 30 -6.25 16.50 15.04
N VAL A 31 -5.21 16.08 14.35
CA VAL A 31 -4.38 16.94 13.49
C VAL A 31 -4.91 16.80 12.07
N TRP A 32 -5.40 17.90 11.51
CA TRP A 32 -5.99 17.96 10.18
C TRP A 32 -4.95 18.41 9.16
N GLY A 33 -4.88 17.72 8.04
CA GLY A 33 -4.03 18.13 6.94
C GLY A 33 -3.72 17.01 5.97
N ARG A 34 -3.41 17.37 4.73
CA ARG A 34 -2.88 16.45 3.73
C ARG A 34 -1.53 15.90 4.21
N GLY A 35 -1.39 14.57 4.19
CA GLY A 35 -0.24 13.88 4.72
C GLY A 35 -0.32 13.57 6.22
N ALA A 36 -1.41 13.91 6.91
CA ALA A 36 -1.55 13.62 8.33
C ALA A 36 -1.55 12.09 8.59
N VAL A 37 -2.12 11.32 7.67
CA VAL A 37 -2.15 9.86 7.67
C VAL A 37 -1.05 9.30 6.76
N ASP A 38 -0.88 9.88 5.59
CA ASP A 38 0.00 9.44 4.53
C ASP A 38 1.07 10.51 4.22
N MET A 39 2.26 10.49 4.92
CA MET A 39 2.53 9.68 6.12
C MET A 39 3.22 10.52 7.21
N LYS A 40 2.95 11.87 7.25
CA LYS A 40 3.63 12.79 8.22
C LYS A 40 3.31 12.48 9.68
N GLY A 41 2.18 11.80 9.96
CA GLY A 41 1.89 11.28 11.29
C GLY A 41 2.96 10.28 11.74
N MET A 42 3.38 9.37 10.85
CA MET A 42 4.47 8.43 11.13
C MET A 42 5.83 9.14 11.21
N VAL A 43 6.11 10.07 10.29
CA VAL A 43 7.34 10.92 10.36
C VAL A 43 7.47 11.59 11.73
N ALA A 44 6.36 12.11 12.26
CA ALA A 44 6.36 12.75 13.57
C ALA A 44 6.67 11.77 14.71
N LEU A 45 6.13 10.55 14.66
CA LEU A 45 6.46 9.48 15.61
C LEU A 45 7.93 9.09 15.53
N GLU A 46 8.47 8.91 14.34
CA GLU A 46 9.89 8.55 14.10
C GLU A 46 10.83 9.62 14.61
N ILE A 47 10.56 10.92 14.30
CA ILE A 47 11.33 12.04 14.84
C ILE A 47 11.25 12.08 16.36
N ALA A 48 10.07 11.84 16.95
CA ALA A 48 9.90 11.82 18.39
C ALA A 48 10.74 10.71 19.03
N VAL A 49 10.76 9.50 18.46
CA VAL A 49 11.61 8.39 18.92
C VAL A 49 13.09 8.77 18.85
N MET A 50 13.56 9.32 17.73
CA MET A 50 14.95 9.78 17.59
C MET A 50 15.31 10.84 18.65
N ARG A 51 14.41 11.77 18.93
CA ARG A 51 14.61 12.78 19.98
C ARG A 51 14.65 12.18 21.39
N MET A 52 13.83 11.16 21.67
CA MET A 52 13.85 10.44 22.96
C MET A 52 15.18 9.72 23.15
N LEU A 53 15.66 9.01 22.14
CA LEU A 53 16.96 8.34 22.18
C LEU A 53 18.12 9.35 22.39
N ALA A 54 18.08 10.47 21.68
CA ALA A 54 19.07 11.54 21.86
C ALA A 54 19.01 12.18 23.29
N ALA A 55 17.83 12.30 23.88
CA ALA A 55 17.66 12.78 25.24
C ALA A 55 18.28 11.81 26.27
N GLU A 56 18.11 10.50 26.08
CA GLU A 56 18.75 9.48 26.92
C GLU A 56 20.28 9.53 26.84
N ALA A 57 20.84 9.71 25.66
CA ALA A 57 22.28 9.87 25.48
C ALA A 57 22.80 11.08 26.30
N ARG A 58 22.12 12.24 26.15
CA ARG A 58 22.47 13.46 26.91
C ARG A 58 22.34 13.28 28.42
N ALA A 59 21.28 12.61 28.88
CA ALA A 59 21.08 12.31 30.30
C ALA A 59 22.19 11.41 30.86
N ALA A 60 22.79 10.56 30.01
CA ALA A 60 23.95 9.73 30.34
C ALA A 60 25.30 10.45 30.16
N GLY A 61 25.28 11.74 29.86
CA GLY A 61 26.51 12.52 29.63
C GLY A 61 27.21 12.25 28.31
N ARG A 62 26.49 11.72 27.31
CA ARG A 62 27.00 11.38 25.97
C ARG A 62 26.52 12.38 24.93
N ASP A 63 27.31 12.56 23.87
CA ASP A 63 26.89 13.31 22.69
C ASP A 63 26.10 12.39 21.75
N PRO A 64 24.80 12.62 21.52
CA PRO A 64 23.98 11.77 20.65
C PRO A 64 24.43 11.77 19.19
N ALA A 65 25.30 12.70 18.76
CA ALA A 65 25.83 12.75 17.40
C ALA A 65 27.05 11.84 17.18
N THR A 66 27.77 11.50 18.23
CA THR A 66 29.06 10.77 18.12
C THR A 66 29.16 9.56 19.02
N ASP A 67 28.43 9.54 20.12
CA ASP A 67 28.53 8.48 21.11
C ASP A 67 27.42 7.43 20.93
N PRO A 68 27.64 6.16 21.27
CA PRO A 68 26.62 5.13 21.27
C PRO A 68 25.48 5.49 22.22
N ILE A 69 24.24 5.29 21.76
CA ILE A 69 23.03 5.46 22.60
C ILE A 69 23.04 4.40 23.73
N PRO A 70 22.82 4.78 25.00
CA PRO A 70 22.83 3.84 26.11
C PRO A 70 21.88 2.66 25.90
N GLY A 71 22.40 1.43 26.10
CA GLY A 71 21.61 0.19 25.96
C GLY A 71 21.25 -0.22 24.54
N LEU A 72 21.75 0.49 23.51
CA LEU A 72 21.65 0.03 22.13
C LEU A 72 22.97 -0.65 21.70
N THR A 73 22.85 -1.72 20.94
CA THR A 73 23.94 -2.48 20.33
C THR A 73 23.89 -2.44 18.80
N ARG A 74 22.83 -1.85 18.26
CA ARG A 74 22.60 -1.62 16.82
C ARG A 74 22.29 -0.15 16.58
N ASP A 75 22.63 0.32 15.40
CA ASP A 75 22.30 1.67 14.97
C ASP A 75 20.79 1.81 14.64
N VAL A 76 20.27 2.99 14.86
CA VAL A 76 18.95 3.42 14.38
C VAL A 76 19.16 4.43 13.27
N LEU A 77 18.71 4.08 12.07
CA LEU A 77 18.71 4.95 10.90
C LEU A 77 17.33 5.57 10.74
N PHE A 78 17.28 6.85 10.45
CA PHE A 78 16.05 7.55 10.07
C PHE A 78 16.23 8.13 8.67
N ALA A 79 15.40 7.69 7.73
CA ALA A 79 15.38 8.19 6.37
C ALA A 79 13.97 8.65 6.02
N SER A 80 13.83 9.93 5.69
CA SER A 80 12.58 10.49 5.19
C SER A 80 12.81 11.03 3.79
N THR A 81 12.19 10.38 2.82
CA THR A 81 12.45 10.57 1.39
C THR A 81 11.41 11.48 0.74
N ALA A 82 11.63 11.84 -0.50
CA ALA A 82 10.69 12.51 -1.37
C ALA A 82 10.23 11.54 -2.47
N ASP A 83 9.26 11.95 -3.28
CA ASP A 83 8.87 11.28 -4.53
C ASP A 83 8.15 9.93 -4.36
N GLU A 84 7.80 9.52 -3.14
CA GLU A 84 7.10 8.24 -2.92
C GLU A 84 5.80 8.19 -3.72
N GLU A 85 5.01 9.24 -3.65
CA GLU A 85 3.70 9.41 -4.30
C GLU A 85 3.78 9.41 -5.84
N ALA A 86 4.97 9.65 -6.39
CA ALA A 86 5.25 9.53 -7.83
C ALA A 86 6.01 8.25 -8.22
N GLY A 87 6.29 7.38 -7.23
CA GLY A 87 6.94 6.08 -7.41
C GLY A 87 8.29 5.92 -6.75
N GLY A 88 8.79 6.94 -6.04
CA GLY A 88 9.99 6.91 -5.20
C GLY A 88 11.30 6.80 -5.98
N VAL A 89 11.31 7.03 -7.29
CA VAL A 89 12.52 6.86 -8.11
C VAL A 89 13.59 7.89 -7.76
N GLU A 90 13.18 9.15 -7.58
CA GLU A 90 14.06 10.27 -7.24
C GLU A 90 14.34 10.36 -5.72
N GLY A 91 13.60 9.60 -4.91
CA GLY A 91 13.73 9.51 -3.46
C GLY A 91 14.46 8.25 -3.01
N ALA A 92 13.73 7.30 -2.41
CA ALA A 92 14.30 6.04 -1.91
C ALA A 92 14.97 5.21 -3.01
N GLY A 93 14.48 5.30 -4.26
CA GLY A 93 15.08 4.66 -5.42
C GLY A 93 16.47 5.20 -5.72
N TRP A 94 16.62 6.53 -5.73
CA TRP A 94 17.92 7.18 -5.90
C TRP A 94 18.90 6.79 -4.77
N VAL A 95 18.41 6.77 -3.52
CA VAL A 95 19.22 6.34 -2.37
C VAL A 95 19.67 4.89 -2.54
N ALA A 96 18.76 3.98 -2.93
CA ALA A 96 19.09 2.57 -3.13
C ALA A 96 20.17 2.36 -4.21
N GLU A 97 20.21 3.21 -5.23
CA GLU A 97 21.17 3.13 -6.33
C GLU A 97 22.50 3.79 -6.01
N HIS A 98 22.51 4.95 -5.34
CA HIS A 98 23.71 5.79 -5.19
C HIS A 98 24.30 5.79 -3.78
N ARG A 99 23.49 5.48 -2.75
CA ARG A 99 23.85 5.46 -1.33
C ARG A 99 23.17 4.29 -0.59
N PRO A 100 23.30 3.05 -1.09
CA PRO A 100 22.61 1.89 -0.50
C PRO A 100 22.90 1.73 1.00
N GLU A 101 24.08 2.15 1.47
CA GLU A 101 24.48 2.11 2.87
C GLU A 101 23.60 2.94 3.80
N TRP A 102 22.86 3.94 3.26
CA TRP A 102 21.96 4.77 4.07
C TRP A 102 20.64 4.08 4.40
N ILE A 103 20.25 3.06 3.62
CA ILE A 103 18.98 2.34 3.80
C ILE A 103 19.18 0.82 3.94
N THR A 104 20.42 0.34 3.98
CA THR A 104 20.71 -1.06 4.29
C THR A 104 20.66 -1.27 5.79
N ALA A 105 19.76 -2.15 6.23
CA ALA A 105 19.56 -2.46 7.63
C ALA A 105 19.13 -3.93 7.83
N GLU A 106 19.22 -4.43 9.05
CA GLU A 106 18.74 -5.77 9.43
C GLU A 106 17.20 -5.88 9.31
N GLY A 107 16.52 -4.73 9.35
CA GLY A 107 15.09 -4.60 9.11
C GLY A 107 14.63 -3.15 9.16
N ALA A 108 13.52 -2.87 8.50
CA ALA A 108 12.92 -1.55 8.43
C ALA A 108 11.43 -1.58 8.78
N VAL A 109 10.94 -0.45 9.30
CA VAL A 109 9.51 -0.12 9.36
C VAL A 109 9.22 1.02 8.43
N ASN A 110 8.02 0.99 7.82
CA ASN A 110 7.52 1.96 6.87
C ASN A 110 6.01 2.14 7.10
N GLU A 111 5.33 2.84 6.21
CA GLU A 111 3.89 3.10 6.20
C GLU A 111 2.99 1.86 5.99
N ALA A 112 1.69 2.09 5.91
CA ALA A 112 0.63 1.21 5.41
C ALA A 112 0.29 -0.03 6.26
N GLY A 113 0.74 -0.11 7.49
CA GLY A 113 0.37 -1.19 8.42
C GLY A 113 0.39 -0.74 9.87
N GLY A 114 0.04 -1.64 10.81
CA GLY A 114 0.03 -1.35 12.24
C GLY A 114 -1.17 -0.53 12.73
N VAL A 115 -2.01 -0.07 11.84
CA VAL A 115 -3.22 0.71 12.18
C VAL A 115 -4.35 -0.23 12.58
N SER A 116 -5.09 0.10 13.65
CA SER A 116 -6.18 -0.76 14.10
C SER A 116 -7.38 -0.72 13.16
N ILE A 117 -7.98 -1.90 12.94
CA ILE A 117 -9.24 -2.09 12.20
C ILE A 117 -10.21 -2.88 13.08
N GLU A 118 -11.40 -2.35 13.28
CA GLU A 118 -12.47 -3.06 13.99
C GLU A 118 -13.26 -3.95 13.02
N LEU A 119 -13.36 -5.24 13.35
CA LEU A 119 -14.14 -6.21 12.59
C LEU A 119 -14.91 -7.14 13.53
N ALA A 120 -16.23 -7.15 13.43
CA ALA A 120 -17.13 -7.97 14.25
C ALA A 120 -16.81 -7.91 15.76
N GLY A 121 -16.51 -6.71 16.28
CA GLY A 121 -16.21 -6.46 17.69
C GLY A 121 -14.81 -6.90 18.14
N LYS A 122 -13.92 -7.20 17.21
CA LYS A 122 -12.51 -7.50 17.45
C LYS A 122 -11.61 -6.45 16.78
N ARG A 123 -10.51 -6.07 17.46
CA ARG A 123 -9.54 -5.11 16.96
C ARG A 123 -8.35 -5.83 16.37
N PHE A 124 -8.17 -5.68 15.06
CA PHE A 124 -7.04 -6.21 14.33
C PHE A 124 -5.99 -5.12 14.07
N TYR A 125 -4.73 -5.51 14.08
CA TYR A 125 -3.59 -4.69 13.66
C TYR A 125 -2.90 -5.36 12.46
N PRO A 126 -3.29 -5.02 11.22
CA PRO A 126 -2.65 -5.56 10.03
C PRO A 126 -1.21 -5.03 9.91
N ILE A 127 -0.21 -5.88 10.11
CA ILE A 127 1.20 -5.56 9.85
C ILE A 127 1.48 -5.93 8.40
N GLN A 128 1.83 -4.94 7.58
CA GLN A 128 2.11 -5.20 6.18
C GLN A 128 3.44 -5.93 6.04
N VAL A 129 3.41 -7.06 5.34
CA VAL A 129 4.59 -7.88 5.02
C VAL A 129 4.77 -8.08 3.53
N ALA A 130 3.80 -7.67 2.73
CA ALA A 130 3.84 -7.79 1.28
C ALA A 130 3.14 -6.61 0.60
N GLU A 131 3.47 -6.38 -0.66
CA GLU A 131 2.86 -5.37 -1.51
C GLU A 131 2.61 -5.93 -2.89
N LYS A 132 1.53 -5.47 -3.52
CA LYS A 132 1.33 -5.73 -4.95
C LYS A 132 2.35 -4.93 -5.75
N GLY A 133 2.85 -5.54 -6.81
CA GLY A 133 3.57 -4.81 -7.83
C GLY A 133 2.62 -3.91 -8.62
N PHE A 134 3.18 -3.02 -9.42
CA PHE A 134 2.42 -2.20 -10.35
C PHE A 134 3.05 -2.22 -11.74
N ILE A 135 2.19 -2.20 -12.77
CA ILE A 135 2.60 -2.07 -14.15
C ILE A 135 1.64 -1.09 -14.80
N ARG A 136 2.14 0.01 -15.30
CA ARG A 136 1.36 0.91 -16.14
C ARG A 136 1.62 0.55 -17.59
N TYR A 137 0.57 0.15 -18.31
CA TYR A 137 0.66 -0.14 -19.72
C TYR A 137 -0.03 0.93 -20.55
N ARG A 138 0.58 1.25 -21.70
CA ARG A 138 -0.05 1.90 -22.82
C ARG A 138 -0.34 0.87 -23.91
N ILE A 139 -1.59 0.85 -24.35
CA ILE A 139 -2.10 -0.06 -25.38
C ILE A 139 -2.50 0.79 -26.57
N ARG A 140 -1.71 0.74 -27.63
CA ARG A 140 -2.04 1.39 -28.89
C ARG A 140 -2.75 0.41 -29.79
N VAL A 141 -3.89 0.82 -30.36
CA VAL A 141 -4.66 0.02 -31.31
C VAL A 141 -4.62 0.67 -32.68
N ARG A 142 -4.52 -0.17 -33.70
CA ARG A 142 -4.44 0.26 -35.10
C ARG A 142 -5.77 -0.01 -35.82
N GLY A 143 -6.14 0.89 -36.71
CA GLY A 143 -7.22 0.80 -37.64
C GLY A 143 -6.87 1.54 -38.91
N THR A 144 -7.86 1.82 -39.75
CA THR A 144 -7.65 2.56 -41.00
C THR A 144 -8.43 3.87 -40.99
N TRP A 145 -7.77 4.94 -41.35
CA TRP A 145 -8.40 6.26 -41.50
C TRP A 145 -9.48 6.24 -42.59
N GLY A 146 -10.58 6.96 -42.36
CA GLY A 146 -11.68 7.01 -43.32
C GLY A 146 -12.65 8.16 -43.12
N HIS A 147 -13.56 8.30 -44.06
CA HIS A 147 -14.64 9.29 -43.96
C HIS A 147 -15.79 8.74 -43.11
N GLY A 148 -16.28 9.52 -42.14
CA GLY A 148 -17.30 9.09 -41.17
C GLY A 148 -18.62 8.60 -41.79
N SER A 149 -18.97 9.02 -42.99
CA SER A 149 -20.18 8.54 -43.70
C SER A 149 -20.02 7.14 -44.34
N MET A 150 -18.82 6.58 -44.32
CA MET A 150 -18.51 5.24 -44.83
C MET A 150 -17.90 4.40 -43.69
N PRO A 151 -18.74 3.87 -42.78
CA PRO A 151 -18.28 3.14 -41.60
C PRO A 151 -17.33 1.98 -41.96
N ARG A 152 -16.35 1.72 -41.10
CA ARG A 152 -15.35 0.68 -41.26
C ARG A 152 -15.37 -0.25 -40.05
N GLU A 153 -15.18 -1.53 -40.27
CA GLU A 153 -15.09 -2.55 -39.20
C GLU A 153 -13.81 -2.40 -38.36
N ASP A 154 -12.76 -1.85 -38.94
CA ASP A 154 -11.45 -1.63 -38.31
C ASP A 154 -11.28 -0.23 -37.68
N ASN A 155 -12.38 0.40 -37.25
CA ASN A 155 -12.37 1.70 -36.56
C ASN A 155 -11.57 1.63 -35.26
N ALA A 156 -10.47 2.38 -35.15
CA ALA A 156 -9.59 2.34 -33.98
C ALA A 156 -10.25 2.81 -32.68
N ALA A 157 -11.24 3.72 -32.75
CA ALA A 157 -11.99 4.14 -31.56
C ALA A 157 -12.86 3.00 -31.00
N VAL A 158 -13.48 2.20 -31.87
CA VAL A 158 -14.27 1.03 -31.48
C VAL A 158 -13.36 -0.06 -30.88
N ARG A 159 -12.21 -0.32 -31.52
CA ARG A 159 -11.22 -1.26 -30.98
C ARG A 159 -10.66 -0.83 -29.63
N ALA A 160 -10.40 0.46 -29.42
CA ALA A 160 -9.96 0.98 -28.12
C ALA A 160 -11.01 0.78 -27.03
N ALA A 161 -12.29 1.03 -27.34
CA ALA A 161 -13.39 0.75 -26.41
C ALA A 161 -13.52 -0.76 -26.12
N GLU A 162 -13.29 -1.62 -27.12
CA GLU A 162 -13.28 -3.06 -26.94
C GLU A 162 -12.14 -3.53 -26.03
N VAL A 163 -10.93 -2.95 -26.15
CA VAL A 163 -9.81 -3.20 -25.22
C VAL A 163 -10.24 -2.89 -23.80
N MET A 164 -10.80 -1.71 -23.54
CA MET A 164 -11.29 -1.35 -22.19
C MET A 164 -12.32 -2.35 -21.67
N THR A 165 -13.30 -2.70 -22.49
CA THR A 165 -14.39 -3.61 -22.09
C THR A 165 -13.87 -5.03 -21.78
N ARG A 166 -12.92 -5.53 -22.55
CA ARG A 166 -12.34 -6.87 -22.35
C ARG A 166 -11.41 -6.92 -21.13
N LEU A 167 -10.75 -5.82 -20.77
CA LEU A 167 -9.83 -5.76 -19.63
C LEU A 167 -10.51 -5.36 -18.30
N ALA A 168 -11.69 -4.74 -18.34
CA ALA A 168 -12.42 -4.32 -17.15
C ALA A 168 -12.86 -5.44 -16.17
N PRO A 169 -13.23 -6.67 -16.60
CA PRO A 169 -13.62 -7.72 -15.67
C PRO A 169 -12.50 -8.10 -14.71
N PHE A 170 -12.87 -8.44 -13.46
CA PHE A 170 -11.91 -8.87 -12.46
C PHE A 170 -11.19 -10.17 -12.85
N GLU A 171 -9.90 -10.27 -12.49
CA GLU A 171 -9.18 -11.55 -12.49
C GLU A 171 -9.77 -12.51 -11.44
N PRO A 172 -9.66 -13.85 -11.65
CA PRO A 172 -9.99 -14.81 -10.60
C PRO A 172 -9.21 -14.54 -9.31
N ALA A 173 -9.83 -14.81 -8.17
CA ALA A 173 -9.13 -14.68 -6.91
C ALA A 173 -8.04 -15.74 -6.76
N ARG A 174 -6.91 -15.33 -6.19
CA ARG A 174 -5.78 -16.18 -5.82
C ARG A 174 -5.32 -15.81 -4.40
N LEU A 175 -5.47 -16.73 -3.49
CA LEU A 175 -5.05 -16.53 -2.10
C LEU A 175 -3.53 -16.70 -2.01
N THR A 176 -2.84 -15.64 -1.62
CA THR A 176 -1.40 -15.72 -1.33
C THR A 176 -1.18 -16.31 0.06
N PRO A 177 0.02 -16.86 0.37
CA PRO A 177 0.32 -17.39 1.71
C PRO A 177 0.09 -16.37 2.83
N VAL A 178 0.41 -15.10 2.59
CA VAL A 178 0.18 -14.00 3.54
C VAL A 178 -1.32 -13.83 3.82
N MET A 179 -2.13 -13.76 2.78
CA MET A 179 -3.58 -13.60 2.93
C MET A 179 -4.24 -14.84 3.52
N GLN A 180 -3.75 -16.05 3.20
CA GLN A 180 -4.21 -17.29 3.86
C GLN A 180 -4.00 -17.19 5.37
N ARG A 181 -2.79 -16.81 5.79
CA ARG A 181 -2.46 -16.67 7.21
C ARG A 181 -3.31 -15.61 7.91
N LEU A 182 -3.59 -14.48 7.25
CA LEU A 182 -4.50 -13.45 7.77
C LEU A 182 -5.88 -14.04 8.05
N PHE A 183 -6.47 -14.74 7.08
CA PHE A 183 -7.81 -15.33 7.24
C PHE A 183 -7.84 -16.47 8.23
N ASP A 184 -6.78 -17.27 8.36
CA ASP A 184 -6.67 -18.32 9.36
C ASP A 184 -6.68 -17.74 10.78
N ILE A 185 -5.90 -16.68 11.02
CA ILE A 185 -5.91 -15.97 12.31
C ILE A 185 -7.29 -15.33 12.55
N ALA A 186 -7.83 -14.61 11.58
CA ALA A 186 -9.13 -13.98 11.70
C ALA A 186 -10.25 -15.01 12.02
N ALA A 187 -10.23 -16.17 11.35
CA ALA A 187 -11.21 -17.22 11.58
C ALA A 187 -11.10 -17.88 12.98
N ASN A 188 -9.95 -17.79 13.64
CA ASN A 188 -9.74 -18.30 14.99
C ASN A 188 -10.14 -17.28 16.08
N GLU A 189 -10.00 -15.99 15.79
CA GLU A 189 -10.21 -14.90 16.76
C GLU A 189 -11.62 -14.30 16.70
N LEU A 190 -12.29 -14.39 15.55
CA LEU A 190 -13.62 -13.84 15.34
C LEU A 190 -14.73 -14.69 16.01
N PRO A 191 -15.88 -14.09 16.37
CA PRO A 191 -17.06 -14.83 16.80
C PRO A 191 -17.49 -15.87 15.75
N PRO A 192 -18.15 -16.99 16.14
CA PRO A 192 -18.40 -18.13 15.25
C PRO A 192 -19.06 -17.82 13.91
N GLU A 193 -20.00 -16.88 13.88
CA GLU A 193 -20.66 -16.45 12.62
C GLU A 193 -19.66 -15.71 11.71
N ALA A 194 -18.96 -14.72 12.22
CA ALA A 194 -17.95 -13.97 11.50
C ALA A 194 -16.77 -14.85 11.07
N ALA A 195 -16.35 -15.80 11.91
CA ALA A 195 -15.33 -16.78 11.58
C ALA A 195 -15.74 -17.67 10.39
N THR A 196 -17.01 -18.04 10.30
CA THR A 196 -17.55 -18.80 9.16
C THR A 196 -17.49 -17.96 7.87
N LEU A 197 -17.81 -16.66 7.95
CA LEU A 197 -17.69 -15.74 6.83
C LEU A 197 -16.22 -15.57 6.41
N ALA A 198 -15.29 -15.38 7.36
CA ALA A 198 -13.87 -15.26 7.06
C ALA A 198 -13.33 -16.49 6.31
N ARG A 199 -13.71 -17.70 6.73
CA ARG A 199 -13.36 -18.95 6.00
C ARG A 199 -13.98 -18.99 4.59
N ALA A 200 -15.20 -18.51 4.43
CA ALA A 200 -15.84 -18.44 3.11
C ALA A 200 -15.13 -17.45 2.18
N VAL A 201 -14.60 -16.33 2.72
CA VAL A 201 -13.76 -15.38 1.94
C VAL A 201 -12.48 -16.05 1.46
N ALA A 202 -11.85 -16.87 2.29
CA ALA A 202 -10.64 -17.62 1.94
C ALA A 202 -10.89 -18.84 1.03
N GLY A 203 -12.15 -19.28 0.86
CA GLY A 203 -12.50 -20.44 0.04
C GLY A 203 -12.39 -20.20 -1.47
N ASP A 204 -12.58 -21.25 -2.28
CA ASP A 204 -12.43 -21.21 -3.74
C ASP A 204 -13.68 -20.76 -4.49
N ASP A 205 -14.84 -20.72 -3.84
CA ASP A 205 -16.13 -20.34 -4.44
C ASP A 205 -16.30 -18.81 -4.49
N GLU A 206 -16.25 -18.22 -5.68
CA GLU A 206 -16.31 -16.77 -5.87
C GLU A 206 -17.66 -16.16 -5.44
N ASP A 207 -18.77 -16.85 -5.64
CA ASP A 207 -20.10 -16.34 -5.22
C ASP A 207 -20.25 -16.37 -3.71
N ARG A 208 -19.77 -17.43 -3.05
CA ARG A 208 -19.74 -17.52 -1.58
C ARG A 208 -18.78 -16.48 -0.99
N ARG A 209 -17.63 -16.27 -1.61
CA ARG A 209 -16.66 -15.24 -1.22
C ARG A 209 -17.30 -13.86 -1.25
N ARG A 210 -17.96 -13.51 -2.37
CA ARG A 210 -18.63 -12.22 -2.53
C ARG A 210 -19.71 -12.02 -1.46
N ALA A 211 -20.59 -13.00 -1.28
CA ALA A 211 -21.67 -12.94 -0.30
C ALA A 211 -21.16 -12.87 1.15
N ALA A 212 -20.01 -13.51 1.42
CA ALA A 212 -19.37 -13.45 2.74
C ALA A 212 -18.76 -12.08 3.02
N LEU A 213 -18.07 -11.49 2.03
CA LEU A 213 -17.51 -10.13 2.15
C LEU A 213 -18.60 -9.08 2.36
N GLU A 214 -19.72 -9.16 1.66
CA GLU A 214 -20.85 -8.24 1.80
C GLU A 214 -21.46 -8.27 3.20
N LYS A 215 -21.38 -9.40 3.90
CA LYS A 215 -21.90 -9.56 5.27
C LYS A 215 -20.86 -9.21 6.34
N LEU A 216 -19.58 -9.44 6.07
CA LEU A 216 -18.50 -9.31 7.04
C LEU A 216 -17.92 -7.89 7.11
N CYS A 217 -17.86 -7.19 5.98
CA CYS A 217 -17.11 -5.94 5.81
C CYS A 217 -18.01 -4.81 5.31
N ASP A 218 -17.68 -3.57 5.67
CA ASP A 218 -18.21 -2.39 5.00
C ASP A 218 -17.67 -2.27 3.56
N VAL A 219 -18.21 -1.34 2.78
CA VAL A 219 -17.87 -1.19 1.36
C VAL A 219 -16.39 -0.86 1.12
N PRO A 220 -15.74 0.04 1.88
CA PRO A 220 -14.31 0.30 1.74
C PRO A 220 -13.46 -0.95 1.98
N LEU A 221 -13.71 -1.67 3.05
CA LEU A 221 -12.96 -2.89 3.37
C LEU A 221 -13.23 -4.02 2.37
N GLN A 222 -14.47 -4.16 1.86
CA GLN A 222 -14.78 -5.10 0.77
C GLN A 222 -13.92 -4.82 -0.47
N ARG A 223 -13.78 -3.53 -0.88
CA ARG A 223 -12.97 -3.14 -2.04
C ARG A 223 -11.50 -3.49 -1.81
N ALA A 224 -10.96 -3.16 -0.62
CA ALA A 224 -9.59 -3.48 -0.26
C ALA A 224 -9.33 -4.99 -0.30
N VAL A 225 -10.14 -5.80 0.37
CA VAL A 225 -10.00 -7.26 0.40
C VAL A 225 -10.12 -7.86 -1.01
N ARG A 226 -11.07 -7.40 -1.82
CA ARG A 226 -11.20 -7.86 -3.21
C ARG A 226 -9.94 -7.59 -4.04
N ALA A 227 -9.30 -6.43 -3.85
CA ALA A 227 -8.05 -6.09 -4.52
C ALA A 227 -6.88 -6.95 -4.02
N LEU A 228 -6.83 -7.27 -2.72
CA LEU A 228 -5.77 -8.09 -2.11
C LEU A 228 -5.81 -9.56 -2.56
N LEU A 229 -6.96 -10.04 -3.01
CA LEU A 229 -7.14 -11.45 -3.40
C LEU A 229 -6.91 -11.72 -4.89
N ARG A 230 -6.49 -10.74 -5.71
CA ARG A 230 -6.33 -10.94 -7.15
C ARG A 230 -5.35 -9.98 -7.78
N ASP A 231 -4.82 -10.36 -8.93
CA ASP A 231 -4.24 -9.39 -9.84
C ASP A 231 -5.36 -8.47 -10.35
N THR A 232 -5.09 -7.18 -10.52
CA THR A 232 -6.11 -6.23 -10.98
C THR A 232 -5.66 -5.51 -12.23
N MET A 233 -6.61 -5.26 -13.13
CA MET A 233 -6.42 -4.43 -14.32
C MET A 233 -7.49 -3.34 -14.27
N SER A 234 -7.08 -2.08 -14.32
CA SER A 234 -7.96 -0.93 -14.32
C SER A 234 -7.71 -0.10 -15.57
N PRO A 235 -8.56 -0.20 -16.62
CA PRO A 235 -8.47 0.68 -17.78
C PRO A 235 -8.98 2.07 -17.41
N ASN A 236 -8.08 3.05 -17.31
CA ASN A 236 -8.39 4.36 -16.74
C ASN A 236 -8.45 5.48 -17.78
N MET A 237 -7.74 5.35 -18.91
CA MET A 237 -7.70 6.38 -19.93
C MET A 237 -7.94 5.81 -21.32
N ILE A 238 -8.66 6.56 -22.16
CA ILE A 238 -8.90 6.23 -23.56
C ILE A 238 -8.81 7.50 -24.41
N HIS A 239 -8.05 7.43 -25.49
CA HIS A 239 -7.89 8.52 -26.44
C HIS A 239 -8.04 8.02 -27.88
N SER A 240 -8.95 8.59 -28.65
CA SER A 240 -9.10 8.30 -30.08
C SER A 240 -9.96 9.38 -30.75
N GLY A 241 -9.70 9.56 -32.06
CA GLY A 241 -10.45 10.49 -32.90
C GLY A 241 -9.98 11.94 -32.76
N ILE A 242 -10.15 12.70 -33.85
CA ILE A 242 -9.77 14.12 -33.94
C ILE A 242 -10.92 15.01 -34.44
N LYS A 243 -11.88 14.42 -35.13
CA LYS A 243 -13.02 15.13 -35.73
C LYS A 243 -14.20 14.18 -35.94
N PHE A 244 -15.44 14.64 -35.73
CA PHE A 244 -16.65 13.82 -35.77
C PHE A 244 -16.89 13.10 -37.11
N ASN A 245 -16.41 13.64 -38.25
CA ASN A 245 -16.60 13.08 -39.58
C ASN A 245 -15.37 12.34 -40.13
N VAL A 246 -14.39 12.01 -39.26
CA VAL A 246 -13.19 11.26 -39.60
C VAL A 246 -13.13 10.01 -38.75
N ILE A 247 -13.05 8.84 -39.38
CA ILE A 247 -12.79 7.56 -38.72
C ILE A 247 -11.31 7.53 -38.34
N PRO A 248 -10.96 7.37 -37.02
CA PRO A 248 -9.58 7.36 -36.60
C PRO A 248 -8.88 6.04 -36.99
N GLY A 249 -7.62 6.14 -37.42
CA GLY A 249 -6.73 5.01 -37.67
C GLY A 249 -5.89 4.59 -36.47
N THR A 250 -5.98 5.34 -35.34
CA THR A 250 -5.27 5.02 -34.11
C THR A 250 -6.15 5.29 -32.89
N GLY A 251 -6.00 4.45 -31.87
CA GLY A 251 -6.56 4.66 -30.53
C GLY A 251 -5.52 4.27 -29.48
N GLU A 252 -5.66 4.80 -28.28
CA GLU A 252 -4.77 4.54 -27.16
C GLU A 252 -5.59 4.31 -25.89
N VAL A 253 -5.21 3.31 -25.11
CA VAL A 253 -5.77 3.00 -23.79
C VAL A 253 -4.62 2.92 -22.80
N GLU A 254 -4.74 3.56 -21.64
CA GLU A 254 -3.81 3.34 -20.54
C GLU A 254 -4.50 2.59 -19.41
N ILE A 255 -3.78 1.58 -18.89
CA ILE A 255 -4.28 0.72 -17.82
C ILE A 255 -3.29 0.70 -16.64
N ASP A 256 -3.85 0.69 -15.43
CA ASP A 256 -3.12 0.40 -14.18
C ASP A 256 -3.32 -1.08 -13.86
N VAL A 257 -2.22 -1.80 -13.79
CA VAL A 257 -2.19 -3.22 -13.40
C VAL A 257 -1.51 -3.35 -12.06
N ARG A 258 -2.14 -4.08 -11.14
CA ARG A 258 -1.56 -4.41 -9.83
C ARG A 258 -1.44 -5.92 -9.71
N ASN A 259 -0.22 -6.43 -9.72
CA ASN A 259 0.07 -7.86 -9.71
C ASN A 259 0.45 -8.35 -8.30
N LEU A 260 -0.06 -9.53 -7.95
CA LEU A 260 0.25 -10.21 -6.70
C LEU A 260 1.70 -10.73 -6.69
N PRO A 261 2.33 -10.90 -5.51
CA PRO A 261 3.55 -11.67 -5.38
C PRO A 261 3.47 -13.00 -6.14
N GLY A 262 4.52 -13.32 -6.89
CA GLY A 262 4.58 -14.50 -7.75
C GLY A 262 3.95 -14.34 -9.13
N THR A 263 3.39 -13.17 -9.49
CA THR A 263 2.91 -12.89 -10.86
C THR A 263 3.86 -11.89 -11.54
N PRO A 264 4.80 -12.33 -12.39
CA PRO A 264 5.73 -11.42 -13.07
C PRO A 264 5.07 -10.70 -14.26
N GLU A 265 5.68 -9.59 -14.72
CA GLU A 265 5.18 -8.80 -15.86
C GLU A 265 4.89 -9.62 -17.12
N PRO A 266 5.75 -10.57 -17.56
CA PRO A 266 5.46 -11.36 -18.74
C PRO A 266 4.17 -12.20 -18.64
N GLU A 267 3.81 -12.66 -17.45
CA GLU A 267 2.55 -13.37 -17.24
C GLU A 267 1.35 -12.42 -17.34
N MET A 268 1.44 -11.20 -16.80
CA MET A 268 0.39 -10.19 -16.96
C MET A 268 0.19 -9.81 -18.43
N ARG A 269 1.26 -9.66 -19.21
CA ARG A 269 1.21 -9.44 -20.66
C ARG A 269 0.47 -10.55 -21.38
N GLU A 270 0.75 -11.81 -21.03
CA GLU A 270 0.08 -12.96 -21.65
C GLU A 270 -1.40 -13.06 -21.25
N ARG A 271 -1.76 -12.65 -20.02
CA ARG A 271 -3.17 -12.56 -19.59
C ARG A 271 -3.92 -11.47 -20.35
N ILE A 272 -3.30 -10.31 -20.57
CA ILE A 272 -3.85 -9.24 -21.42
C ILE A 272 -4.08 -9.79 -22.85
N ARG A 273 -3.08 -10.44 -23.46
CA ARG A 273 -3.22 -11.04 -24.78
C ARG A 273 -4.40 -12.01 -24.87
N ARG A 274 -4.51 -12.93 -23.91
CA ARG A 274 -5.62 -13.90 -23.87
C ARG A 274 -6.98 -13.23 -23.76
N ARG A 275 -7.11 -12.17 -22.96
CA ARG A 275 -8.36 -11.43 -22.82
C ARG A 275 -8.75 -10.67 -24.10
N LEU A 276 -7.78 -10.09 -24.77
CA LEU A 276 -8.00 -9.37 -26.02
C LEU A 276 -8.33 -10.35 -27.18
N GLY A 277 -7.82 -11.57 -27.13
CA GLY A 277 -7.95 -12.55 -28.21
C GLY A 277 -7.08 -12.22 -29.41
N GLU A 278 -6.80 -13.22 -30.25
CA GLU A 278 -5.82 -13.11 -31.33
C GLU A 278 -6.17 -12.04 -32.38
N GLU A 279 -7.45 -11.87 -32.72
CA GLU A 279 -7.90 -10.91 -33.73
C GLU A 279 -7.63 -9.45 -33.29
N LEU A 280 -8.01 -9.09 -32.06
CA LEU A 280 -7.76 -7.74 -31.54
C LEU A 280 -6.27 -7.56 -31.26
N TRP A 281 -5.61 -8.57 -30.67
CA TRP A 281 -4.18 -8.55 -30.37
C TRP A 281 -3.28 -8.30 -31.59
N ALA A 282 -3.64 -8.84 -32.77
CA ALA A 282 -2.90 -8.59 -34.01
C ALA A 282 -2.80 -7.10 -34.40
N ASN A 283 -3.67 -6.26 -33.82
CA ASN A 283 -3.73 -4.82 -34.08
C ASN A 283 -3.30 -3.98 -32.87
N VAL A 284 -2.72 -4.63 -31.84
CA VAL A 284 -2.34 -4.02 -30.57
C VAL A 284 -0.82 -3.95 -30.46
N GLU A 285 -0.34 -2.81 -29.98
CA GLU A 285 1.01 -2.62 -29.47
C GLU A 285 0.91 -2.36 -27.96
N LEU A 286 1.49 -3.24 -27.15
CA LEU A 286 1.49 -3.17 -25.68
C LEU A 286 2.86 -2.71 -25.18
N GLU A 287 2.92 -1.52 -24.62
CA GLU A 287 4.12 -0.85 -24.10
C GLU A 287 4.02 -0.74 -22.57
N PRO A 288 4.94 -1.32 -21.78
CA PRO A 288 5.04 -1.03 -20.36
C PRO A 288 5.70 0.33 -20.17
N LEU A 289 5.01 1.25 -19.50
CA LEU A 289 5.53 2.59 -19.19
C LEU A 289 6.32 2.60 -17.89
N HIS A 290 5.79 1.91 -16.87
CA HIS A 290 6.41 1.76 -15.57
C HIS A 290 6.18 0.35 -15.05
N VAL A 291 7.19 -0.22 -14.41
CA VAL A 291 7.12 -1.55 -13.79
C VAL A 291 7.76 -1.49 -12.41
N GLY A 292 6.97 -1.76 -11.38
CA GLY A 292 7.44 -1.97 -10.02
C GLY A 292 7.14 -3.40 -9.58
N PRO A 293 8.15 -4.17 -9.17
CA PRO A 293 7.92 -5.56 -8.75
C PRO A 293 7.10 -5.61 -7.45
N PRO A 294 6.34 -6.70 -7.21
CA PRO A 294 5.76 -6.95 -5.90
C PRO A 294 6.85 -7.21 -4.87
N VAL A 295 6.56 -6.89 -3.61
CA VAL A 295 7.47 -7.05 -2.48
C VAL A 295 6.89 -8.05 -1.49
N GLU A 296 7.73 -8.86 -0.86
CA GLU A 296 7.34 -9.74 0.23
C GLU A 296 8.51 -9.90 1.21
N ALA A 297 8.24 -9.64 2.50
CA ALA A 297 9.15 -9.87 3.61
C ALA A 297 8.69 -11.09 4.42
N SER A 298 9.65 -11.85 4.94
CA SER A 298 9.35 -13.04 5.76
C SER A 298 8.72 -12.66 7.09
N THR A 299 7.68 -13.37 7.49
CA THR A 299 7.12 -13.30 8.86
C THR A 299 7.96 -14.07 9.89
N ASP A 300 9.01 -14.77 9.47
CA ASP A 300 9.91 -15.51 10.36
C ASP A 300 11.20 -14.73 10.62
N THR A 301 11.07 -13.45 10.98
CA THR A 301 12.18 -12.58 11.37
C THR A 301 12.04 -12.14 12.82
N ALA A 302 13.16 -11.77 13.45
CA ALA A 302 13.15 -11.21 14.80
C ALA A 302 12.31 -9.91 14.86
N LEU A 303 12.44 -9.04 13.84
CA LEU A 303 11.69 -7.79 13.80
C LEU A 303 10.19 -8.05 13.70
N TYR A 304 9.72 -8.91 12.78
CA TYR A 304 8.28 -9.17 12.65
C TYR A 304 7.68 -9.73 13.95
N ARG A 305 8.35 -10.71 14.59
CA ARG A 305 7.90 -11.23 15.89
C ARG A 305 7.83 -10.14 16.94
N LEU A 306 8.82 -9.27 16.99
CA LEU A 306 8.84 -8.14 17.93
C LEU A 306 7.71 -7.14 17.67
N LEU A 307 7.38 -6.82 16.41
CA LEU A 307 6.23 -5.97 16.08
C LEU A 307 4.93 -6.55 16.63
N VAL A 308 4.72 -7.86 16.45
CA VAL A 308 3.56 -8.60 16.99
C VAL A 308 3.52 -8.54 18.52
N ASP A 309 4.64 -8.87 19.18
CA ASP A 309 4.71 -8.96 20.63
C ASP A 309 4.55 -7.58 21.28
N THR A 310 5.13 -6.54 20.70
CA THR A 310 5.02 -5.17 21.21
C THR A 310 3.58 -4.64 21.08
N LEU A 311 2.90 -4.87 19.96
CA LEU A 311 1.49 -4.51 19.83
C LEU A 311 0.63 -5.19 20.90
N LYS A 312 0.83 -6.49 21.13
CA LYS A 312 0.11 -7.24 22.17
C LYS A 312 0.43 -6.75 23.59
N ALA A 313 1.64 -6.29 23.83
CA ALA A 313 2.01 -5.73 25.14
C ALA A 313 1.28 -4.40 25.41
N HIS A 314 1.11 -3.55 24.39
CA HIS A 314 0.41 -2.27 24.52
C HIS A 314 -1.11 -2.35 24.35
N ASP A 315 -1.61 -3.34 23.62
CA ASP A 315 -3.03 -3.65 23.47
C ASP A 315 -3.27 -5.16 23.55
N PRO A 316 -3.46 -5.71 24.76
CA PRO A 316 -3.65 -7.16 24.98
C PRO A 316 -4.86 -7.76 24.25
N ASP A 317 -5.89 -6.94 23.99
CA ASP A 317 -7.09 -7.32 23.22
C ASP A 317 -6.89 -7.19 21.70
N GLY A 318 -5.81 -6.55 21.29
CA GLY A 318 -5.44 -6.37 19.88
C GLY A 318 -4.94 -7.65 19.22
N ILE A 319 -5.27 -7.85 17.97
CA ILE A 319 -4.93 -9.05 17.19
C ILE A 319 -4.00 -8.65 16.04
N PRO A 320 -2.67 -8.74 16.19
CA PRO A 320 -1.75 -8.52 15.08
C PRO A 320 -1.89 -9.62 14.02
N VAL A 321 -1.99 -9.22 12.74
CA VAL A 321 -2.10 -10.14 11.61
C VAL A 321 -1.17 -9.71 10.49
N PRO A 322 -0.52 -10.63 9.76
CA PRO A 322 0.19 -10.26 8.55
C PRO A 322 -0.79 -9.85 7.47
N THR A 323 -0.44 -8.85 6.68
CA THR A 323 -1.26 -8.42 5.54
C THR A 323 -0.40 -8.05 4.34
N MET A 324 -1.07 -7.77 3.22
CA MET A 324 -0.49 -7.24 2.02
C MET A 324 -1.13 -5.87 1.70
N ALA A 325 -0.35 -4.91 1.20
CA ALA A 325 -0.92 -3.68 0.65
C ALA A 325 -1.37 -3.89 -0.81
N PRO A 326 -2.49 -3.29 -1.22
CA PRO A 326 -2.95 -3.34 -2.62
C PRO A 326 -2.17 -2.37 -3.53
N PHE A 327 -1.30 -1.56 -2.98
CA PHE A 327 -0.43 -0.56 -3.61
C PHE A 327 1.04 -0.88 -3.32
N ALA A 328 1.96 -0.08 -3.86
CA ALA A 328 3.39 -0.19 -3.61
C ALA A 328 3.84 1.01 -2.76
N THR A 329 4.85 0.81 -1.93
CA THR A 329 5.51 1.83 -1.11
C THR A 329 7.02 1.88 -1.42
N ASP A 330 7.79 2.68 -0.70
CA ASP A 330 9.25 2.68 -0.81
C ASP A 330 9.92 1.36 -0.39
N ALA A 331 9.19 0.40 0.16
CA ALA A 331 9.69 -0.95 0.44
C ALA A 331 10.23 -1.67 -0.80
N LYS A 332 9.72 -1.36 -2.01
CA LYS A 332 10.27 -1.83 -3.29
C LYS A 332 11.73 -1.43 -3.53
N HIS A 333 12.17 -0.32 -2.93
CA HIS A 333 13.54 0.18 -3.05
C HIS A 333 14.46 -0.40 -1.98
N THR A 334 13.99 -0.53 -0.73
CA THR A 334 14.76 -1.17 0.36
C THR A 334 14.99 -2.65 0.08
N GLN A 335 14.05 -3.33 -0.58
CA GLN A 335 14.24 -4.72 -1.01
C GLN A 335 15.43 -4.90 -1.97
N LYS A 336 15.72 -3.92 -2.84
CA LYS A 336 16.85 -3.96 -3.76
C LYS A 336 18.20 -4.04 -3.03
N VAL A 337 18.27 -3.47 -1.82
CA VAL A 337 19.46 -3.49 -0.97
C VAL A 337 19.42 -4.58 0.11
N GLY A 338 18.42 -5.48 0.04
CA GLY A 338 18.28 -6.61 0.95
C GLY A 338 17.74 -6.28 2.34
N THR A 339 17.13 -5.12 2.54
CA THR A 339 16.49 -4.71 3.79
C THR A 339 15.04 -5.17 3.84
N PRO A 340 14.66 -6.16 4.68
CA PRO A 340 13.27 -6.55 4.86
C PRO A 340 12.50 -5.41 5.52
N THR A 341 11.41 -4.98 4.88
CA THR A 341 10.62 -3.82 5.30
C THR A 341 9.20 -4.24 5.63
N TYR A 342 8.70 -3.74 6.75
CA TYR A 342 7.35 -3.99 7.25
C TYR A 342 6.57 -2.68 7.34
N GLY A 343 5.36 -2.65 6.79
CA GLY A 343 4.46 -1.53 7.03
C GLY A 343 3.97 -1.55 8.47
N PHE A 344 4.35 -0.52 9.23
CA PHE A 344 4.08 -0.45 10.66
C PHE A 344 3.98 0.99 11.16
N SER A 345 2.80 1.57 11.02
CA SER A 345 2.39 2.85 11.62
C SER A 345 1.41 2.57 12.75
N PRO A 346 1.88 2.30 13.98
CA PRO A 346 1.04 1.77 15.06
C PRO A 346 0.07 2.84 15.58
N LEU A 347 -1.12 2.91 14.98
CA LEU A 347 -2.18 3.83 15.38
C LEU A 347 -3.39 3.06 15.89
N ARG A 348 -3.82 3.37 17.10
CA ARG A 348 -5.10 2.90 17.62
C ARG A 348 -6.18 3.91 17.29
N LEU A 349 -7.04 3.56 16.35
CA LEU A 349 -8.09 4.45 15.87
C LEU A 349 -9.37 4.30 16.69
N HIS A 350 -10.21 5.35 16.64
CA HIS A 350 -11.57 5.24 17.09
C HIS A 350 -12.40 4.41 16.10
N PRO A 351 -13.38 3.60 16.53
CA PRO A 351 -14.20 2.78 15.63
C PRO A 351 -14.89 3.55 14.51
N ASP A 352 -15.19 4.84 14.74
CA ASP A 352 -15.84 5.70 13.75
C ASP A 352 -14.85 6.36 12.75
N ASP A 353 -13.54 6.18 12.95
CA ASP A 353 -12.53 6.68 12.02
C ASP A 353 -12.55 5.85 10.74
N ARG A 354 -12.91 6.51 9.63
CA ARG A 354 -12.92 5.91 8.29
C ARG A 354 -11.53 5.95 7.65
N PHE A 355 -10.56 5.34 8.32
CA PHE A 355 -9.15 5.44 7.98
C PHE A 355 -8.87 5.13 6.48
N LEU A 356 -9.49 4.07 5.93
CA LEU A 356 -9.32 3.69 4.52
C LEU A 356 -9.86 4.73 3.51
N GLU A 357 -10.70 5.66 3.96
CA GLU A 357 -11.24 6.74 3.14
C GLU A 357 -10.41 8.04 3.24
N LEU A 358 -9.48 8.12 4.22
CA LEU A 358 -8.65 9.30 4.45
C LEU A 358 -7.44 9.36 3.52
N PHE A 359 -6.89 8.21 3.12
CA PHE A 359 -5.78 8.16 2.15
C PHE A 359 -6.16 8.86 0.85
N HIS A 360 -5.42 9.88 0.47
CA HIS A 360 -5.69 10.72 -0.71
C HIS A 360 -7.09 11.39 -0.70
N GLY A 361 -7.84 11.24 0.40
CA GLY A 361 -9.18 11.79 0.57
C GLY A 361 -9.18 13.29 0.92
N VAL A 362 -10.37 13.86 1.00
CA VAL A 362 -10.62 15.19 1.59
C VAL A 362 -10.72 15.05 3.10
N ASP A 363 -10.35 16.08 3.84
CA ASP A 363 -10.38 16.10 5.31
C ASP A 363 -9.53 15.00 5.97
N GLU A 364 -8.39 14.68 5.36
CA GLU A 364 -7.40 13.79 5.92
C GLU A 364 -6.94 14.31 7.30
N ARG A 365 -6.92 13.41 8.27
CA ARG A 365 -6.56 13.73 9.65
C ARG A 365 -6.10 12.52 10.42
N VAL A 366 -5.24 12.71 11.40
CA VAL A 366 -4.79 11.69 12.34
C VAL A 366 -5.21 12.02 13.76
N SER A 367 -5.72 11.03 14.50
CA SER A 367 -6.16 11.27 15.88
C SER A 367 -4.97 11.47 16.83
N LEU A 368 -5.10 12.41 17.76
CA LEU A 368 -4.09 12.64 18.81
C LEU A 368 -3.95 11.40 19.71
N ASP A 369 -5.04 10.68 19.96
CA ASP A 369 -5.01 9.47 20.77
C ASP A 369 -4.33 8.32 20.03
N GLY A 370 -4.51 8.23 18.70
CA GLY A 370 -3.75 7.31 17.87
C GLY A 370 -2.24 7.58 17.95
N LEU A 371 -1.83 8.84 17.84
CA LEU A 371 -0.42 9.23 17.97
C LEU A 371 0.14 8.96 19.37
N ARG A 372 -0.66 9.24 20.43
CA ARG A 372 -0.28 8.94 21.83
C ARG A 372 -0.10 7.43 22.09
N PHE A 373 -0.91 6.60 21.46
CA PHE A 373 -0.73 5.16 21.49
C PHE A 373 0.51 4.72 20.68
N GLY A 374 0.69 5.27 19.48
CA GLY A 374 1.74 4.84 18.55
C GLY A 374 3.15 5.17 19.02
N LEU A 375 3.37 6.31 19.67
CA LEU A 375 4.69 6.73 20.10
C LEU A 375 5.39 5.72 21.04
N PRO A 376 4.79 5.29 22.16
CA PRO A 376 5.43 4.30 23.03
C PRO A 376 5.58 2.93 22.33
N VAL A 377 4.64 2.52 21.49
CA VAL A 377 4.78 1.26 20.72
C VAL A 377 6.01 1.31 19.82
N LEU A 378 6.16 2.36 19.01
CA LEU A 378 7.31 2.49 18.11
C LEU A 378 8.63 2.63 18.88
N TYR A 379 8.62 3.39 19.98
CA TYR A 379 9.79 3.55 20.83
C TYR A 379 10.25 2.20 21.40
N ASP A 380 9.34 1.39 21.92
CA ASP A 380 9.65 0.08 22.49
C ASP A 380 10.17 -0.88 21.41
N VAL A 381 9.57 -0.88 20.20
CA VAL A 381 10.08 -1.65 19.05
C VAL A 381 11.55 -1.28 18.77
N VAL A 382 11.86 0.01 18.66
CA VAL A 382 13.23 0.47 18.39
C VAL A 382 14.18 0.08 19.53
N ARG A 383 13.79 0.29 20.77
CA ARG A 383 14.59 -0.04 21.96
C ARG A 383 14.88 -1.53 22.07
N MET A 384 13.87 -2.37 21.86
CA MET A 384 14.03 -3.83 21.98
C MET A 384 14.79 -4.42 20.78
N PHE A 385 14.53 -3.94 19.56
CA PHE A 385 15.23 -4.44 18.38
C PHE A 385 16.69 -4.02 18.34
N CYS A 386 16.99 -2.79 18.71
CA CYS A 386 18.35 -2.25 18.68
C CYS A 386 19.10 -2.42 20.01
N GLY A 387 18.42 -2.80 21.08
CA GLY A 387 19.00 -3.01 22.40
C GLY A 387 19.70 -4.35 22.57
N VAL A 388 20.23 -4.56 23.77
CA VAL A 388 20.72 -5.88 24.19
C VAL A 388 19.50 -6.77 24.38
N PRO A 389 19.45 -7.99 23.82
CA PRO A 389 18.42 -8.95 24.18
C PRO A 389 18.40 -9.15 25.71
N ALA A 390 17.22 -9.05 26.31
CA ALA A 390 17.06 -9.28 27.74
C ALA A 390 17.38 -10.72 28.14
#